data_e97949409d4cc9b2475671fd3a1b36f4
#
_entry.id   e97949409d4cc9b2475671fd3a1b36f4
#
_cell.length_a   1.000
_cell.length_b   1.000
_cell.length_c   1.000
_cell.angle_alpha   90.00
_cell.angle_beta   90.00
_cell.angle_gamma   90.00
#
_symmetry.space_group_name_H-M   'P 1'
#
loop_
_entity.id
_entity.type
_entity.pdbx_description
1 polymer ?
#
loop_
_entity_poly.entity_id
_entity_poly.type
_entity_poly.pdbx_seq_one_letter_code
_entity_poly.pdbx_strand_id
1 'polypeptide(L)'
;MRQQGLFLTLEGVDGAGKSTHIPFIKKFLQAQNIPIMVTREPGGTPVGEALRELVLQQPMRLKTECLLMFAARNEHVQTRILPALQKGQWVLCDRFTDASYAYQGGGRALGAEPIRILEQWVHAGLQPDKTWLFDVPLELARQRMMGTRVLDRFEKEDIEFFLRTQQAYYERVHQDPERFYMVDASRSIEAIQKQLEIELTALVEQWRKGG
;
A
#
# COMPACT_ATOMS: atom_id res chain seq x y z
N MET A 1 19.01 -0.33 -23.30
CA MET A 1 18.06 0.53 -22.50
C MET A 1 18.25 0.16 -21.04
N ARG A 2 18.17 1.10 -20.08
CA ARG A 2 18.16 0.72 -18.66
C ARG A 2 16.89 -0.04 -18.35
N GLN A 3 16.99 -1.14 -17.61
CA GLN A 3 15.87 -1.91 -17.13
C GLN A 3 15.00 -1.03 -16.23
N GLN A 4 13.67 -1.09 -16.40
CA GLN A 4 12.72 -0.35 -15.56
C GLN A 4 12.76 -0.87 -14.11
N GLY A 5 12.60 0.01 -13.14
CA GLY A 5 12.45 -0.38 -11.74
C GLY A 5 11.12 -1.09 -11.48
N LEU A 6 11.05 -1.91 -10.43
CA LEU A 6 9.79 -2.53 -10.01
C LEU A 6 9.02 -1.62 -9.03
N PHE A 7 7.70 -1.67 -9.15
CA PHE A 7 6.78 -1.00 -8.25
C PHE A 7 6.19 -2.01 -7.25
N LEU A 8 6.52 -1.84 -5.98
CA LEU A 8 6.15 -2.73 -4.88
C LEU A 8 5.23 -2.00 -3.90
N THR A 9 4.20 -2.68 -3.40
CA THR A 9 3.29 -2.10 -2.41
C THR A 9 3.14 -2.99 -1.18
N LEU A 10 2.91 -2.34 -0.03
CA LEU A 10 2.51 -2.98 1.22
C LEU A 10 1.07 -2.59 1.52
N GLU A 11 0.21 -3.57 1.69
CA GLU A 11 -1.21 -3.39 1.96
C GLU A 11 -1.65 -4.13 3.23
N GLY A 12 -2.82 -3.80 3.73
CA GLY A 12 -3.40 -4.38 4.94
C GLY A 12 -3.96 -3.31 5.88
N VAL A 13 -4.78 -3.71 6.84
CA VAL A 13 -5.42 -2.82 7.80
C VAL A 13 -4.41 -2.07 8.68
N ASP A 14 -4.85 -1.03 9.39
CA ASP A 14 -4.02 -0.36 10.38
C ASP A 14 -3.72 -1.31 11.54
N GLY A 15 -2.52 -1.24 12.10
CA GLY A 15 -2.06 -2.21 13.10
C GLY A 15 -1.53 -3.53 12.53
N ALA A 16 -1.59 -3.77 11.20
CA ALA A 16 -1.04 -4.99 10.58
C ALA A 16 0.50 -5.09 10.62
N GLY A 17 1.21 -4.02 10.98
CA GLY A 17 2.67 -4.07 11.17
C GLY A 17 3.51 -3.76 9.93
N LYS A 18 2.91 -3.28 8.83
CA LYS A 18 3.61 -2.93 7.57
C LYS A 18 4.85 -2.07 7.77
N SER A 19 4.72 -0.98 8.51
CA SER A 19 5.80 0.00 8.75
C SER A 19 7.03 -0.59 9.43
N THR A 20 6.87 -1.65 10.23
CA THR A 20 7.97 -2.36 10.89
C THR A 20 8.90 -3.05 9.87
N HIS A 21 8.36 -3.47 8.73
CA HIS A 21 9.10 -4.23 7.73
C HIS A 21 9.69 -3.38 6.59
N ILE A 22 9.26 -2.14 6.43
CA ILE A 22 9.79 -1.20 5.41
C ILE A 22 11.30 -1.03 5.51
N PRO A 23 11.90 -0.77 6.71
CA PRO A 23 13.36 -0.64 6.83
C PRO A 23 14.10 -1.92 6.45
N PHE A 24 13.56 -3.09 6.77
CA PHE A 24 14.12 -4.39 6.41
C PHE A 24 14.16 -4.57 4.89
N ILE A 25 13.02 -4.37 4.19
CA ILE A 25 12.93 -4.49 2.73
C ILE A 25 13.90 -3.52 2.05
N LYS A 26 13.92 -2.26 2.52
CA LYS A 26 14.86 -1.25 2.00
C LYS A 26 16.31 -1.70 2.14
N LYS A 27 16.72 -2.16 3.32
CA LYS A 27 18.09 -2.61 3.61
C LYS A 27 18.46 -3.82 2.75
N PHE A 28 17.54 -4.78 2.60
CA PHE A 28 17.74 -5.96 1.75
C PHE A 28 18.02 -5.56 0.30
N LEU A 29 17.18 -4.73 -0.32
CA LEU A 29 17.34 -4.32 -1.69
C LEU A 29 18.60 -3.47 -1.91
N GLN A 30 18.95 -2.60 -0.96
CA GLN A 30 20.20 -1.84 -0.99
C GLN A 30 21.45 -2.75 -0.94
N ALA A 31 21.41 -3.82 -0.13
CA ALA A 31 22.47 -4.82 -0.07
C ALA A 31 22.64 -5.59 -1.40
N GLN A 32 21.56 -5.68 -2.20
CA GLN A 32 21.56 -6.23 -3.56
C GLN A 32 21.98 -5.21 -4.64
N ASN A 33 22.42 -4.00 -4.25
CA ASN A 33 22.73 -2.87 -5.14
C ASN A 33 21.54 -2.40 -6.00
N ILE A 34 20.30 -2.56 -5.50
CA ILE A 34 19.11 -2.09 -6.16
C ILE A 34 18.75 -0.71 -5.60
N PRO A 35 18.74 0.34 -6.44
CA PRO A 35 18.30 1.66 -6.01
C PRO A 35 16.81 1.62 -5.68
N ILE A 36 16.44 2.06 -4.47
CA ILE A 36 15.06 2.03 -3.99
C ILE A 36 14.60 3.38 -3.45
N MET A 37 13.41 3.80 -3.84
CA MET A 37 12.64 4.87 -3.24
C MET A 37 11.57 4.27 -2.33
N VAL A 38 11.52 4.74 -1.07
CA VAL A 38 10.43 4.40 -0.14
C VAL A 38 9.49 5.58 -0.05
N THR A 39 8.20 5.31 -0.15
CA THR A 39 7.14 6.33 -0.12
C THR A 39 5.86 5.76 0.50
N ARG A 40 4.78 6.55 0.55
CA ARG A 40 3.49 6.14 1.11
C ARG A 40 2.32 6.90 0.50
N GLU A 41 1.13 6.35 0.62
CA GLU A 41 -0.13 7.01 0.28
C GLU A 41 -1.16 6.99 1.43
N PRO A 42 -2.01 8.04 1.53
CA PRO A 42 -1.85 9.30 0.83
C PRO A 42 -0.62 10.05 1.33
N GLY A 43 0.06 10.81 0.44
CA GLY A 43 1.27 11.55 0.79
C GLY A 43 2.36 11.47 -0.28
N GLY A 44 3.63 11.50 0.14
CA GLY A 44 4.80 11.33 -0.71
C GLY A 44 5.22 12.56 -1.53
N THR A 45 4.41 13.63 -1.54
CA THR A 45 4.70 14.92 -2.17
C THR A 45 4.19 16.06 -1.29
N PRO A 46 4.66 17.31 -1.43
CA PRO A 46 4.13 18.42 -0.63
C PRO A 46 2.60 18.57 -0.74
N VAL A 47 2.04 18.47 -1.95
CA VAL A 47 0.59 18.50 -2.18
C VAL A 47 -0.08 17.27 -1.54
N GLY A 48 0.50 16.08 -1.74
CA GLY A 48 -0.01 14.83 -1.16
C GLY A 48 -0.04 14.84 0.37
N GLU A 49 0.98 15.42 1.02
CA GLU A 49 1.01 15.53 2.49
C GLU A 49 -0.06 16.53 3.01
N ALA A 50 -0.28 17.65 2.33
CA ALA A 50 -1.35 18.57 2.68
C ALA A 50 -2.74 17.93 2.54
N LEU A 51 -2.96 17.15 1.46
CA LEU A 51 -4.19 16.39 1.27
C LEU A 51 -4.34 15.28 2.31
N ARG A 52 -3.24 14.61 2.68
CA ARG A 52 -3.23 13.61 3.76
C ARG A 52 -3.70 14.21 5.08
N GLU A 53 -3.15 15.34 5.48
CA GLU A 53 -3.55 16.02 6.71
C GLU A 53 -5.05 16.34 6.69
N LEU A 54 -5.54 16.89 5.58
CA LEU A 54 -6.96 17.21 5.40
C LEU A 54 -7.83 15.95 5.53
N VAL A 55 -7.48 14.85 4.84
CA VAL A 55 -8.25 13.61 4.84
C VAL A 55 -8.24 12.92 6.20
N LEU A 56 -7.12 12.95 6.93
CA LEU A 56 -7.01 12.27 8.23
C LEU A 56 -7.66 13.06 9.38
N GLN A 57 -7.75 14.39 9.27
CA GLN A 57 -8.20 15.24 10.37
C GLN A 57 -9.61 15.79 10.19
N GLN A 58 -10.04 16.08 8.95
CA GLN A 58 -11.30 16.76 8.71
C GLN A 58 -12.43 15.78 8.35
N PRO A 59 -13.60 15.88 8.99
CA PRO A 59 -14.79 15.15 8.55
C PRO A 59 -15.22 15.66 7.17
N MET A 60 -15.58 14.73 6.28
CA MET A 60 -16.02 15.07 4.93
C MET A 60 -16.96 14.01 4.37
N ARG A 61 -17.63 14.36 3.27
CA ARG A 61 -18.45 13.41 2.52
C ARG A 61 -17.58 12.36 1.85
N LEU A 62 -18.08 11.13 1.76
CA LEU A 62 -17.35 9.99 1.22
C LEU A 62 -16.78 10.21 -0.19
N LYS A 63 -17.57 10.77 -1.10
CA LYS A 63 -17.07 11.09 -2.45
C LYS A 63 -15.94 12.12 -2.42
N THR A 64 -16.00 13.11 -1.53
CA THR A 64 -14.93 14.10 -1.35
C THR A 64 -13.67 13.43 -0.85
N GLU A 65 -13.77 12.54 0.16
CA GLU A 65 -12.64 11.74 0.66
C GLU A 65 -11.97 10.97 -0.47
N CYS A 66 -12.76 10.22 -1.26
CA CYS A 66 -12.25 9.44 -2.36
C CYS A 66 -11.55 10.29 -3.43
N LEU A 67 -12.13 11.43 -3.81
CA LEU A 67 -11.53 12.36 -4.77
C LEU A 67 -10.21 12.95 -4.27
N LEU A 68 -10.10 13.30 -2.99
CA LEU A 68 -8.85 13.81 -2.40
C LEU A 68 -7.76 12.73 -2.35
N MET A 69 -8.13 11.47 -2.06
CA MET A 69 -7.19 10.34 -2.12
C MET A 69 -6.60 10.19 -3.53
N PHE A 70 -7.45 10.26 -4.56
CA PHE A 70 -6.99 10.15 -5.94
C PHE A 70 -6.29 11.40 -6.46
N ALA A 71 -6.62 12.60 -5.96
CA ALA A 71 -5.84 13.81 -6.25
C ALA A 71 -4.40 13.71 -5.70
N ALA A 72 -4.25 13.25 -4.45
CA ALA A 72 -2.95 13.00 -3.85
C ALA A 72 -2.15 11.93 -4.64
N ARG A 73 -2.83 10.86 -5.06
CA ARG A 73 -2.24 9.77 -5.86
C ARG A 73 -1.78 10.25 -7.21
N ASN A 74 -2.58 11.05 -7.93
CA ASN A 74 -2.17 11.61 -9.23
C ASN A 74 -0.86 12.38 -9.11
N GLU A 75 -0.77 13.29 -8.15
CA GLU A 75 0.44 14.09 -7.91
C GLU A 75 1.64 13.18 -7.58
N HIS A 76 1.43 12.17 -6.74
CA HIS A 76 2.46 11.23 -6.33
C HIS A 76 2.96 10.37 -7.50
N VAL A 77 2.04 9.81 -8.29
CA VAL A 77 2.37 8.97 -9.45
C VAL A 77 3.18 9.76 -10.47
N GLN A 78 2.69 10.96 -10.85
CA GLN A 78 3.30 11.75 -11.93
C GLN A 78 4.65 12.34 -11.53
N THR A 79 4.81 12.77 -10.28
CA THR A 79 6.02 13.52 -9.86
C THR A 79 7.07 12.67 -9.16
N ARG A 80 6.71 11.47 -8.66
CA ARG A 80 7.61 10.64 -7.88
C ARG A 80 7.72 9.21 -8.41
N ILE A 81 6.60 8.49 -8.52
CA ILE A 81 6.64 7.04 -8.83
C ILE A 81 7.13 6.82 -10.26
N LEU A 82 6.45 7.35 -11.26
CA LEU A 82 6.83 7.15 -12.67
C LEU A 82 8.26 7.61 -12.97
N PRO A 83 8.71 8.81 -12.53
CA PRO A 83 10.10 9.23 -12.75
C PRO A 83 11.15 8.33 -12.08
N ALA A 84 10.84 7.73 -10.92
CA ALA A 84 11.74 6.79 -10.26
C ALA A 84 11.85 5.47 -11.06
N LEU A 85 10.71 4.89 -11.43
CA LEU A 85 10.65 3.64 -12.20
C LEU A 85 11.38 3.78 -13.55
N GLN A 86 11.17 4.88 -14.27
CA GLN A 86 11.84 5.18 -15.54
C GLN A 86 13.38 5.29 -15.43
N LYS A 87 13.88 5.70 -14.25
CA LYS A 87 15.33 5.74 -13.96
C LYS A 87 15.90 4.38 -13.51
N GLY A 88 15.10 3.31 -13.51
CA GLY A 88 15.48 2.00 -13.01
C GLY A 88 15.53 1.91 -11.48
N GLN A 89 14.96 2.89 -10.77
CA GLN A 89 14.85 2.86 -9.33
C GLN A 89 13.57 2.11 -8.95
N TRP A 90 13.69 1.12 -8.06
CA TRP A 90 12.51 0.44 -7.50
C TRP A 90 11.75 1.38 -6.56
N VAL A 91 10.45 1.19 -6.49
CA VAL A 91 9.57 1.97 -5.59
C VAL A 91 8.90 1.01 -4.61
N LEU A 92 9.02 1.29 -3.31
CA LEU A 92 8.27 0.63 -2.25
C LEU A 92 7.29 1.64 -1.66
N CYS A 93 6.00 1.40 -1.84
CA CYS A 93 4.94 2.28 -1.35
C CYS A 93 4.13 1.62 -0.24
N ASP A 94 4.02 2.28 0.92
CA ASP A 94 3.07 1.90 1.96
C ASP A 94 1.68 2.38 1.55
N ARG A 95 0.85 1.45 1.09
CA ARG A 95 -0.46 1.61 0.46
C ARG A 95 -0.40 2.20 -0.96
N PHE A 96 -1.35 1.77 -1.77
CA PHE A 96 -1.64 2.31 -3.10
C PHE A 96 -3.13 2.19 -3.40
N THR A 97 -3.51 1.89 -4.63
CA THR A 97 -4.93 1.86 -5.06
C THR A 97 -5.74 0.77 -4.37
N ASP A 98 -5.13 -0.37 -4.02
CA ASP A 98 -5.82 -1.43 -3.28
C ASP A 98 -6.34 -0.95 -1.92
N ALA A 99 -5.62 -0.02 -1.25
CA ALA A 99 -6.14 0.64 -0.05
C ALA A 99 -7.43 1.44 -0.32
N SER A 100 -7.57 2.09 -1.49
CA SER A 100 -8.81 2.81 -1.83
C SER A 100 -9.97 1.85 -2.09
N TYR A 101 -9.73 0.71 -2.73
CA TYR A 101 -10.73 -0.35 -2.85
C TYR A 101 -11.15 -0.87 -1.48
N ALA A 102 -10.18 -1.08 -0.58
CA ALA A 102 -10.45 -1.60 0.75
C ALA A 102 -11.18 -0.58 1.65
N TYR A 103 -10.65 0.62 1.81
CA TYR A 103 -11.15 1.61 2.76
C TYR A 103 -12.37 2.38 2.23
N GLN A 104 -12.28 3.00 1.04
CA GLN A 104 -13.39 3.75 0.47
C GLN A 104 -14.42 2.81 -0.16
N GLY A 105 -13.98 1.82 -0.93
CA GLY A 105 -14.85 0.86 -1.60
C GLY A 105 -15.60 -0.03 -0.63
N GLY A 106 -14.89 -0.81 0.18
CA GLY A 106 -15.42 -1.75 1.16
C GLY A 106 -15.82 -1.09 2.47
N GLY A 107 -14.85 -0.60 3.23
CA GLY A 107 -15.05 -0.04 4.58
C GLY A 107 -16.13 1.02 4.63
N ARG A 108 -16.05 2.04 3.76
CA ARG A 108 -17.02 3.12 3.59
C ARG A 108 -18.23 2.74 2.73
N ALA A 109 -18.26 1.55 2.15
CA ALA A 109 -19.34 1.06 1.30
C ALA A 109 -19.63 1.93 0.05
N LEU A 110 -18.61 2.58 -0.53
CA LEU A 110 -18.75 3.31 -1.80
C LEU A 110 -18.94 2.36 -3.00
N GLY A 111 -18.49 1.12 -2.84
CA GLY A 111 -18.40 0.13 -3.92
C GLY A 111 -17.13 0.26 -4.76
N ALA A 112 -16.85 -0.75 -5.57
CA ALA A 112 -15.62 -0.83 -6.35
C ALA A 112 -15.65 0.06 -7.62
N GLU A 113 -16.84 0.26 -8.22
CA GLU A 113 -16.97 0.92 -9.52
C GLU A 113 -16.48 2.38 -9.53
N PRO A 114 -16.82 3.25 -8.56
CA PRO A 114 -16.27 4.59 -8.50
C PRO A 114 -14.74 4.61 -8.36
N ILE A 115 -14.17 3.64 -7.62
CA ILE A 115 -12.71 3.51 -7.47
C ILE A 115 -12.06 3.13 -8.80
N ARG A 116 -12.65 2.17 -9.52
CA ARG A 116 -12.16 1.72 -10.83
C ARG A 116 -12.15 2.85 -11.87
N ILE A 117 -13.18 3.70 -11.88
CA ILE A 117 -13.26 4.87 -12.78
C ILE A 117 -12.11 5.84 -12.47
N LEU A 118 -11.88 6.15 -11.19
CA LEU A 118 -10.80 7.06 -10.78
C LEU A 118 -9.42 6.45 -11.04
N GLU A 119 -9.25 5.16 -10.80
CA GLU A 119 -8.03 4.42 -11.11
C GLU A 119 -7.66 4.55 -12.59
N GLN A 120 -8.61 4.27 -13.47
CA GLN A 120 -8.39 4.38 -14.91
C GLN A 120 -8.05 5.80 -15.35
N TRP A 121 -8.69 6.80 -14.75
CA TRP A 121 -8.45 8.20 -15.11
C TRP A 121 -7.09 8.71 -14.60
N VAL A 122 -6.69 8.31 -13.38
CA VAL A 122 -5.52 8.87 -12.69
C VAL A 122 -4.23 8.16 -13.08
N HIS A 123 -4.24 6.83 -13.19
CA HIS A 123 -3.01 6.06 -13.43
C HIS A 123 -3.23 4.80 -14.26
N ALA A 124 -4.08 4.89 -15.30
CA ALA A 124 -4.33 3.78 -16.22
C ALA A 124 -3.02 3.08 -16.63
N GLY A 125 -2.95 1.76 -16.48
CA GLY A 125 -1.81 0.94 -16.85
C GLY A 125 -0.67 0.89 -15.81
N LEU A 126 -0.65 1.72 -14.78
CA LEU A 126 0.28 1.58 -13.67
C LEU A 126 -0.33 0.69 -12.58
N GLN A 127 0.17 -0.53 -12.47
CA GLN A 127 -0.12 -1.44 -11.38
C GLN A 127 1.17 -1.79 -10.64
N PRO A 128 1.11 -2.13 -9.34
CA PRO A 128 2.26 -2.72 -8.66
C PRO A 128 2.67 -4.04 -9.34
N ASP A 129 3.97 -4.26 -9.47
CA ASP A 129 4.51 -5.55 -9.92
C ASP A 129 4.32 -6.64 -8.85
N LYS A 130 4.35 -6.24 -7.57
CA LYS A 130 4.08 -7.13 -6.42
C LYS A 130 3.45 -6.35 -5.27
N THR A 131 2.48 -6.97 -4.61
CA THR A 131 1.79 -6.44 -3.44
C THR A 131 1.88 -7.43 -2.30
N TRP A 132 2.47 -7.04 -1.17
CA TRP A 132 2.41 -7.80 0.08
C TRP A 132 1.20 -7.36 0.90
N LEU A 133 0.20 -8.23 1.01
CA LEU A 133 -0.93 -8.01 1.89
C LEU A 133 -0.61 -8.58 3.28
N PHE A 134 -0.42 -7.70 4.25
CA PHE A 134 -0.23 -8.05 5.65
C PHE A 134 -1.59 -8.38 6.26
N ASP A 135 -1.87 -9.66 6.35
CA ASP A 135 -3.11 -10.18 6.91
C ASP A 135 -2.95 -10.46 8.40
N VAL A 136 -3.90 -9.96 9.20
CA VAL A 136 -3.86 -10.07 10.65
C VAL A 136 -5.28 -10.14 11.22
N PRO A 137 -5.53 -10.97 12.26
CA PRO A 137 -6.78 -10.91 12.99
C PRO A 137 -7.06 -9.49 13.51
N LEU A 138 -8.26 -8.97 13.26
CA LEU A 138 -8.62 -7.58 13.58
C LEU A 138 -8.44 -7.24 15.06
N GLU A 139 -8.70 -8.20 15.95
CA GLU A 139 -8.46 -8.09 17.38
C GLU A 139 -7.01 -7.75 17.69
N LEU A 140 -6.07 -8.47 17.05
CA LEU A 140 -4.64 -8.24 17.22
C LEU A 140 -4.19 -6.91 16.61
N ALA A 141 -4.76 -6.52 15.46
CA ALA A 141 -4.52 -5.22 14.86
C ALA A 141 -4.92 -4.08 15.80
N ARG A 142 -6.12 -4.17 16.39
CA ARG A 142 -6.61 -3.19 17.37
C ARG A 142 -5.73 -3.12 18.63
N GLN A 143 -5.34 -4.27 19.18
CA GLN A 143 -4.43 -4.31 20.34
C GLN A 143 -3.11 -3.58 20.05
N ARG A 144 -2.54 -3.77 18.84
CA ARG A 144 -1.30 -3.10 18.44
C ARG A 144 -1.43 -1.59 18.27
N MET A 145 -2.62 -1.10 17.93
CA MET A 145 -2.90 0.34 17.83
C MET A 145 -3.16 1.01 19.18
N MET A 146 -3.64 0.25 20.18
CA MET A 146 -3.96 0.79 21.49
C MET A 146 -2.73 1.35 22.20
N GLY A 147 -2.82 2.59 22.68
CA GLY A 147 -1.79 3.20 23.53
C GLY A 147 -0.53 3.72 22.81
N THR A 148 -0.47 3.63 21.48
CA THR A 148 0.74 4.07 20.74
C THR A 148 0.71 5.54 20.35
N ARG A 149 -0.46 6.12 20.09
CA ARG A 149 -0.64 7.51 19.63
C ARG A 149 -2.12 7.91 19.63
N VAL A 150 -2.41 9.18 19.34
CA VAL A 150 -3.77 9.63 19.05
C VAL A 150 -4.21 9.01 17.72
N LEU A 151 -5.34 8.29 17.76
CA LEU A 151 -5.91 7.64 16.58
C LEU A 151 -6.45 8.68 15.59
N ASP A 152 -6.22 8.46 14.31
CA ASP A 152 -6.80 9.25 13.25
C ASP A 152 -8.28 8.89 12.99
N ARG A 153 -8.90 9.51 11.98
CA ARG A 153 -10.32 9.35 11.67
C ARG A 153 -10.67 7.93 11.20
N PHE A 154 -9.78 7.26 10.48
CA PHE A 154 -9.99 5.88 10.02
C PHE A 154 -9.80 4.87 11.15
N GLU A 155 -8.78 5.08 11.98
CA GLU A 155 -8.46 4.21 13.11
C GLU A 155 -9.55 4.23 14.21
N LYS A 156 -10.43 5.26 14.21
CA LYS A 156 -11.58 5.39 15.13
C LYS A 156 -12.85 4.70 14.65
N GLU A 157 -12.84 4.13 13.44
CA GLU A 157 -14.01 3.44 12.91
C GLU A 157 -14.36 2.18 13.69
N ASP A 158 -15.59 1.70 13.51
CA ASP A 158 -16.10 0.50 14.17
C ASP A 158 -15.51 -0.79 13.60
N ILE A 159 -15.77 -1.89 14.27
CA ILE A 159 -15.26 -3.21 13.84
C ILE A 159 -15.84 -3.64 12.48
N GLU A 160 -17.08 -3.24 12.19
CA GLU A 160 -17.73 -3.60 10.93
C GLU A 160 -17.06 -2.92 9.73
N PHE A 161 -16.60 -1.68 9.92
CA PHE A 161 -15.79 -0.99 8.93
C PHE A 161 -14.51 -1.79 8.61
N PHE A 162 -13.80 -2.24 9.63
CA PHE A 162 -12.56 -3.02 9.44
C PHE A 162 -12.82 -4.40 8.84
N LEU A 163 -13.93 -5.06 9.19
CA LEU A 163 -14.34 -6.32 8.57
C LEU A 163 -14.60 -6.14 7.06
N ARG A 164 -15.35 -5.11 6.67
CA ARG A 164 -15.59 -4.80 5.26
C ARG A 164 -14.30 -4.42 4.53
N THR A 165 -13.40 -3.68 5.20
CA THR A 165 -12.09 -3.30 4.64
C THR A 165 -11.22 -4.53 4.37
N GLN A 166 -11.13 -5.46 5.33
CA GLN A 166 -10.39 -6.71 5.18
C GLN A 166 -10.99 -7.59 4.07
N GLN A 167 -12.31 -7.72 4.04
CA GLN A 167 -13.00 -8.46 3.00
C GLN A 167 -12.70 -7.90 1.59
N ALA A 168 -12.71 -6.58 1.45
CA ALA A 168 -12.39 -5.95 0.16
C ALA A 168 -10.92 -6.18 -0.26
N TYR A 169 -9.97 -6.25 0.68
CA TYR A 169 -8.60 -6.70 0.36
C TYR A 169 -8.57 -8.15 -0.16
N TYR A 170 -9.32 -9.07 0.45
CA TYR A 170 -9.40 -10.46 -0.04
C TYR A 170 -10.00 -10.53 -1.44
N GLU A 171 -10.99 -9.70 -1.75
CA GLU A 171 -11.54 -9.60 -3.10
C GLU A 171 -10.48 -9.14 -4.11
N ARG A 172 -9.61 -8.19 -3.75
CA ARG A 172 -8.47 -7.77 -4.59
C ARG A 172 -7.49 -8.91 -4.81
N VAL A 173 -7.16 -9.70 -3.78
CA VAL A 173 -6.32 -10.90 -3.91
C VAL A 173 -6.94 -11.91 -4.89
N HIS A 174 -8.24 -12.16 -4.78
CA HIS A 174 -8.95 -13.08 -5.70
C HIS A 174 -8.99 -12.59 -7.15
N GLN A 175 -9.02 -11.28 -7.37
CA GLN A 175 -9.04 -10.70 -8.72
C GLN A 175 -7.68 -10.76 -9.41
N ASP A 176 -6.57 -10.74 -8.66
CA ASP A 176 -5.21 -10.71 -9.20
C ASP A 176 -4.22 -11.51 -8.30
N PRO A 177 -4.41 -12.85 -8.17
CA PRO A 177 -3.65 -13.66 -7.23
C PRO A 177 -2.13 -13.68 -7.53
N GLU A 178 -1.72 -13.50 -8.77
CA GLU A 178 -0.32 -13.51 -9.17
C GLU A 178 0.46 -12.28 -8.65
N ARG A 179 -0.22 -11.15 -8.54
CA ARG A 179 0.35 -9.91 -8.02
C ARG A 179 0.48 -9.90 -6.51
N PHE A 180 -0.48 -10.51 -5.82
CA PHE A 180 -0.50 -10.50 -4.36
C PHE A 180 0.33 -11.63 -3.75
N TYR A 181 0.92 -11.32 -2.60
CA TYR A 181 1.50 -12.27 -1.67
C TYR A 181 0.95 -12.01 -0.27
N MET A 182 0.31 -13.03 0.30
CA MET A 182 -0.27 -12.95 1.64
C MET A 182 0.80 -13.15 2.70
N VAL A 183 0.96 -12.18 3.58
CA VAL A 183 1.87 -12.22 4.72
C VAL A 183 1.05 -12.44 5.99
N ASP A 184 1.23 -13.58 6.66
CA ASP A 184 0.64 -13.83 7.99
C ASP A 184 1.29 -12.90 9.01
N ALA A 185 0.66 -11.74 9.20
CA ALA A 185 1.14 -10.69 10.08
C ALA A 185 0.85 -10.94 11.58
N SER A 186 0.31 -12.11 11.94
CA SER A 186 0.19 -12.56 13.33
C SER A 186 1.50 -13.12 13.89
N ARG A 187 2.43 -13.50 13.02
CA ARG A 187 3.73 -14.11 13.37
C ARG A 187 4.72 -13.09 13.95
N SER A 188 5.85 -13.62 14.46
CA SER A 188 6.93 -12.76 14.94
C SER A 188 7.58 -11.95 13.81
N ILE A 189 8.19 -10.81 14.16
CA ILE A 189 8.89 -9.94 13.21
C ILE A 189 9.94 -10.73 12.41
N GLU A 190 10.73 -11.57 13.10
CA GLU A 190 11.79 -12.38 12.49
C GLU A 190 11.22 -13.40 11.51
N ALA A 191 10.10 -14.04 11.85
CA ALA A 191 9.44 -15.01 10.98
C ALA A 191 8.91 -14.36 9.70
N ILE A 192 8.30 -13.17 9.81
CA ILE A 192 7.84 -12.39 8.67
C ILE A 192 9.01 -11.91 7.82
N GLN A 193 10.09 -11.41 8.43
CA GLN A 193 11.29 -10.98 7.70
C GLN A 193 11.93 -12.11 6.91
N LYS A 194 12.00 -13.33 7.49
CA LYS A 194 12.50 -14.51 6.77
C LYS A 194 11.64 -14.86 5.56
N GLN A 195 10.32 -14.75 5.68
CA GLN A 195 9.39 -14.98 4.58
C GLN A 195 9.56 -13.92 3.48
N LEU A 196 9.63 -12.63 3.86
CA LEU A 196 9.89 -11.53 2.94
C LEU A 196 11.26 -11.66 2.23
N GLU A 197 12.29 -12.15 2.93
CA GLU A 197 13.62 -12.37 2.35
C GLU A 197 13.58 -13.40 1.21
N ILE A 198 12.84 -14.50 1.38
CA ILE A 198 12.67 -15.52 0.33
C ILE A 198 11.98 -14.90 -0.90
N GLU A 199 10.88 -14.19 -0.69
CA GLU A 199 10.14 -13.54 -1.76
C GLU A 199 10.96 -12.47 -2.49
N LEU A 200 11.67 -11.62 -1.74
CA LEU A 200 12.53 -10.58 -2.29
C LEU A 200 13.70 -11.18 -3.09
N THR A 201 14.28 -12.29 -2.63
CA THR A 201 15.35 -12.98 -3.33
C THR A 201 14.86 -13.47 -4.69
N ALA A 202 13.74 -14.17 -4.72
CA ALA A 202 13.13 -14.65 -5.96
C ALA A 202 12.80 -13.50 -6.92
N LEU A 203 12.25 -12.41 -6.41
CA LEU A 203 11.90 -11.23 -7.20
C LEU A 203 13.13 -10.55 -7.82
N VAL A 204 14.21 -10.42 -7.05
CA VAL A 204 15.49 -9.86 -7.53
C VAL A 204 16.11 -10.75 -8.63
N GLU A 205 16.09 -12.07 -8.43
CA GLU A 205 16.60 -13.01 -9.43
C GLU A 205 15.79 -12.96 -10.73
N GLN A 206 14.47 -12.92 -10.63
CA GLN A 206 13.58 -12.81 -11.78
C GLN A 206 13.81 -11.49 -12.53
N TRP A 207 13.90 -10.38 -11.83
CA TRP A 207 14.16 -9.07 -12.42
C TRP A 207 15.50 -9.05 -13.15
N ARG A 208 16.56 -9.60 -12.57
CA ARG A 208 17.89 -9.68 -13.21
C ARG A 208 17.92 -10.53 -14.48
N LYS A 209 17.05 -11.55 -14.58
CA LYS A 209 16.94 -12.43 -15.76
C LYS A 209 16.11 -11.83 -16.90
N GLY A 210 15.25 -10.89 -16.59
CA GLY A 210 14.34 -10.23 -17.54
C GLY A 210 14.90 -8.95 -18.19
N GLY A 211 16.15 -8.57 -17.86
CA GLY A 211 16.84 -7.36 -18.33
C GLY A 211 17.84 -7.59 -19.45
#